data_c4ef01cfb0ab9ecdccf0e23dd181cbdd
#
_entry.id   c4ef01cfb0ab9ecdccf0e23dd181cbdd
#
_cell.length_a   1.000
_cell.length_b   1.000
_cell.length_c   1.000
_cell.angle_alpha   90.00
_cell.angle_beta   90.00
_cell.angle_gamma   90.00
#
_symmetry.space_group_name_H-M   'P 1'
#
loop_
_entity.id
_entity.type
_entity.pdbx_description
1 polymer ?
#
loop_
_entity_poly.entity_id
_entity_poly.type
_entity_poly.pdbx_seq_one_letter_code
_entity_poly.pdbx_strand_id
1 'polypeptide(L)'
;MRAVGAKKKALAALALIAALALSACAPGSADAGKAADAATVGQAEAGAYPVTVKHALGEVTIDQEPQRIAVIGWTTPDIVVALGRVPVAVGKNSYGADDGGYFPWFRDGVKALQGQLPLALPSLERGEIDFEELLDTAPDLILATYSGITAEDYARLSSIAPTVAYPETPWATPLEDNIKLVGQALGVPERAGKLQASLNDTIAAAAKDHPEFQGVTFAYGTVPSDDGTVLFNGPTDTRVQLLEQLGMVLAPGIPELAKASGESSSFNVSLEEMSDLKPDLFVTNVENDAEWKKALTSSSIFANWGPVERGAVVVTSDHAQTMSLSSPSPLSIPWGLANFVEPLSDAIGKLK
;
A
#
# COMPACT_ATOMS: atom_id res chain seq x y z
N MET A 1 -12.83 16.07 75.42
CA MET A 1 -12.36 14.93 76.25
C MET A 1 -11.23 14.27 75.52
N ARG A 2 -10.08 14.41 76.15
CA ARG A 2 -8.95 13.47 76.30
C ARG A 2 -8.34 12.95 74.98
N ALA A 3 -7.21 13.47 74.58
CA ALA A 3 -5.85 13.44 75.19
C ALA A 3 -5.08 12.21 74.78
N VAL A 4 -3.94 12.43 74.20
CA VAL A 4 -2.53 12.20 74.59
C VAL A 4 -1.97 10.97 73.94
N GLY A 5 -0.84 10.91 73.35
CA GLY A 5 0.46 11.59 73.39
C GLY A 5 1.40 10.83 72.49
N ALA A 6 2.28 11.42 71.80
CA ALA A 6 3.60 11.86 72.12
C ALA A 6 4.64 10.76 72.45
N LYS A 7 5.67 10.69 71.66
CA LYS A 7 7.10 10.93 71.92
C LYS A 7 7.97 10.11 70.97
N LYS A 8 8.77 10.71 70.09
CA LYS A 8 10.15 11.23 70.26
C LYS A 8 11.21 10.13 70.43
N LYS A 9 12.13 10.05 69.59
CA LYS A 9 13.57 10.43 69.56
C LYS A 9 14.30 9.51 68.60
N ALA A 10 15.02 9.89 67.61
CA ALA A 10 16.20 10.72 67.48
C ALA A 10 17.51 9.91 67.49
N LEU A 11 18.36 10.30 66.55
CA LEU A 11 19.82 10.20 66.44
C LEU A 11 20.39 8.88 65.96
N ALA A 12 21.11 8.83 64.97
CA ALA A 12 22.30 9.47 64.42
C ALA A 12 23.42 8.47 64.23
N ALA A 13 24.06 8.63 63.13
CA ALA A 13 25.48 8.68 62.90
C ALA A 13 26.13 7.46 62.22
N LEU A 14 26.65 7.75 61.07
CA LEU A 14 28.03 7.71 60.55
C LEU A 14 28.72 6.35 60.32
N ALA A 15 29.31 6.39 59.18
CA ALA A 15 30.65 5.95 58.71
C ALA A 15 30.65 4.69 57.87
N LEU A 16 30.99 4.97 56.58
CA LEU A 16 32.21 4.61 55.87
C LEU A 16 32.68 3.15 56.06
N ILE A 17 32.82 2.46 54.97
CA ILE A 17 34.10 1.98 54.41
C ILE A 17 33.85 1.10 53.18
N ALA A 18 34.68 1.35 52.21
CA ALA A 18 34.90 0.71 50.94
C ALA A 18 35.24 -0.79 51.06
N ALA A 19 35.00 -1.51 50.03
CA ALA A 19 35.95 -2.25 49.23
C ALA A 19 35.41 -3.49 48.60
N LEU A 20 35.56 -3.58 47.29
CA LEU A 20 36.05 -4.72 46.47
C LEU A 20 35.47 -6.15 46.68
N ALA A 21 34.90 -6.65 45.66
CA ALA A 21 35.51 -7.60 44.76
C ALA A 21 34.52 -8.58 44.14
N LEU A 22 34.61 -8.66 42.83
CA LEU A 22 34.65 -9.84 41.95
C LEU A 22 33.58 -10.94 42.01
N SER A 23 33.04 -11.02 40.77
CA SER A 23 32.75 -12.25 40.05
C SER A 23 31.51 -13.07 40.40
N ALA A 24 30.63 -13.09 39.43
CA ALA A 24 30.25 -14.42 38.85
C ALA A 24 29.43 -14.20 37.58
N CYS A 25 29.88 -14.81 36.52
CA CYS A 25 29.19 -15.01 35.26
C CYS A 25 27.84 -15.70 35.49
N ALA A 26 26.81 -15.20 34.75
CA ALA A 26 25.76 -16.05 34.21
C ALA A 26 25.19 -15.41 32.94
N PRO A 27 24.98 -16.18 31.86
CA PRO A 27 24.56 -15.66 30.57
C PRO A 27 23.05 -15.50 30.54
N GLY A 28 22.63 -14.27 30.18
CA GLY A 28 21.24 -13.92 29.92
C GLY A 28 21.18 -12.87 28.83
N SER A 29 21.70 -13.19 27.66
CA SER A 29 21.53 -12.41 26.45
C SER A 29 20.21 -12.77 25.79
N ALA A 30 19.19 -11.99 26.07
CA ALA A 30 17.98 -11.94 25.26
C ALA A 30 17.22 -10.66 25.60
N ASP A 31 17.71 -9.49 25.15
CA ASP A 31 16.87 -8.30 24.89
C ASP A 31 17.65 -7.09 24.31
N ALA A 32 18.90 -7.25 23.91
CA ALA A 32 19.65 -6.15 23.31
C ALA A 32 19.39 -5.97 21.79
N GLY A 33 18.75 -6.95 21.13
CA GLY A 33 18.49 -6.88 19.68
C GLY A 33 17.29 -6.03 19.31
N LYS A 34 16.27 -5.93 20.18
CA LYS A 34 15.05 -5.17 19.85
C LYS A 34 15.15 -3.66 20.09
N ALA A 35 16.02 -3.21 21.00
CA ALA A 35 16.18 -1.79 21.28
C ALA A 35 17.13 -1.08 20.29
N ALA A 36 18.07 -1.81 19.67
CA ALA A 36 18.96 -1.27 18.66
C ALA A 36 18.27 -1.09 17.30
N ASP A 37 17.30 -1.97 16.94
CA ASP A 37 16.54 -1.86 15.69
C ASP A 37 15.55 -0.69 15.71
N ALA A 38 14.99 -0.33 16.86
CA ALA A 38 14.04 0.78 16.96
C ALA A 38 14.68 2.17 16.81
N ALA A 39 15.96 2.30 17.15
CA ALA A 39 16.68 3.58 17.05
C ALA A 39 17.17 3.91 15.63
N THR A 40 17.16 2.94 14.71
CA THR A 40 17.62 3.10 13.31
C THR A 40 16.49 3.09 12.28
N VAL A 41 15.26 2.91 12.71
CA VAL A 41 14.10 2.95 11.82
C VAL A 41 14.01 4.33 11.15
N GLY A 42 14.04 4.34 9.82
CA GLY A 42 13.95 5.55 9.02
C GLY A 42 15.26 6.29 8.77
N GLN A 43 16.37 5.96 9.43
CA GLN A 43 17.69 6.59 9.16
C GLN A 43 18.33 5.99 7.90
N ALA A 44 19.10 6.82 7.19
CA ALA A 44 19.87 6.39 6.04
C ALA A 44 20.94 5.35 6.42
N GLU A 45 21.24 4.46 5.50
CA GLU A 45 22.32 3.48 5.63
C GLU A 45 23.68 4.18 5.52
N ALA A 46 24.70 3.62 6.17
CA ALA A 46 26.01 4.23 6.21
C ALA A 46 26.60 4.41 4.79
N GLY A 47 27.02 5.62 4.46
CA GLY A 47 27.59 5.94 3.15
C GLY A 47 26.57 6.04 2.01
N ALA A 48 25.29 6.13 2.31
CA ALA A 48 24.22 6.23 1.30
C ALA A 48 24.26 7.54 0.49
N TYR A 49 24.84 8.59 1.04
CA TYR A 49 24.91 9.90 0.39
C TYR A 49 26.34 10.36 0.14
N PRO A 50 26.60 11.16 -0.93
CA PRO A 50 25.62 11.57 -1.94
C PRO A 50 25.17 10.42 -2.82
N VAL A 51 23.92 10.47 -3.32
CA VAL A 51 23.38 9.48 -4.25
C VAL A 51 22.79 10.16 -5.49
N THR A 52 23.11 9.64 -6.67
CA THR A 52 22.50 10.09 -7.93
C THR A 52 21.44 9.09 -8.37
N VAL A 53 20.23 9.58 -8.56
CA VAL A 53 19.06 8.80 -8.98
C VAL A 53 18.68 9.18 -10.40
N LYS A 54 18.58 8.18 -11.30
CA LYS A 54 18.14 8.36 -12.68
C LYS A 54 16.65 8.08 -12.80
N HIS A 55 15.99 8.86 -13.65
CA HIS A 55 14.55 8.74 -13.92
C HIS A 55 14.22 9.25 -15.34
N ALA A 56 12.99 9.10 -15.82
CA ALA A 56 12.61 9.42 -17.19
C ALA A 56 12.86 10.88 -17.60
N LEU A 57 12.83 11.82 -16.65
CA LEU A 57 12.99 13.24 -16.90
C LEU A 57 14.42 13.75 -16.64
N GLY A 58 15.38 12.84 -16.38
CA GLY A 58 16.79 13.19 -16.17
C GLY A 58 17.44 12.42 -15.02
N GLU A 59 18.26 13.12 -14.26
CA GLU A 59 18.88 12.57 -13.05
C GLU A 59 18.95 13.68 -11.97
N VAL A 60 18.93 13.26 -10.72
CA VAL A 60 19.06 14.15 -9.57
C VAL A 60 20.08 13.60 -8.59
N THR A 61 20.93 14.47 -8.04
CA THR A 61 21.83 14.12 -6.94
C THR A 61 21.26 14.62 -5.64
N ILE A 62 21.16 13.71 -4.67
CA ILE A 62 20.74 13.98 -3.29
C ILE A 62 22.01 13.96 -2.46
N ASP A 63 22.43 15.10 -1.94
CA ASP A 63 23.73 15.27 -1.29
C ASP A 63 23.75 14.75 0.15
N GLN A 64 22.60 14.78 0.84
CA GLN A 64 22.47 14.41 2.23
C GLN A 64 21.10 13.76 2.52
N GLU A 65 20.99 13.15 3.68
CA GLU A 65 19.75 12.49 4.12
C GLU A 65 18.57 13.48 4.19
N PRO A 66 17.51 13.27 3.38
CA PRO A 66 16.34 14.12 3.40
C PRO A 66 15.61 14.06 4.73
N GLN A 67 15.12 15.19 5.22
CA GLN A 67 14.36 15.28 6.45
C GLN A 67 12.89 15.66 6.21
N ARG A 68 12.61 16.31 5.08
CA ARG A 68 11.28 16.85 4.75
C ARG A 68 10.86 16.38 3.35
N ILE A 69 10.24 15.23 3.30
CA ILE A 69 9.89 14.52 2.06
C ILE A 69 8.47 14.92 1.67
N ALA A 70 8.27 15.51 0.50
CA ALA A 70 6.96 15.65 -0.11
C ALA A 70 6.75 14.56 -1.17
N VAL A 71 5.53 14.04 -1.28
CA VAL A 71 5.23 12.93 -2.19
C VAL A 71 4.08 13.28 -3.13
N ILE A 72 4.32 13.11 -4.43
CA ILE A 72 3.35 13.27 -5.51
C ILE A 72 3.11 11.89 -6.13
N GLY A 73 1.90 11.37 -6.01
CA GLY A 73 1.51 10.06 -6.56
C GLY A 73 0.79 9.18 -5.55
N TRP A 74 0.36 8.01 -6.00
CA TRP A 74 -0.62 7.22 -5.23
C TRP A 74 -0.01 6.22 -4.24
N THR A 75 0.97 5.42 -4.66
CA THR A 75 1.52 4.33 -3.84
C THR A 75 2.82 4.71 -3.12
N THR A 76 3.48 5.75 -3.59
CA THR A 76 4.75 6.23 -3.05
C THR A 76 4.68 6.68 -1.59
N PRO A 77 3.60 7.35 -1.10
CA PRO A 77 3.47 7.68 0.32
C PRO A 77 3.57 6.46 1.24
N ASP A 78 2.93 5.37 0.86
CA ASP A 78 2.93 4.11 1.61
C ASP A 78 4.32 3.49 1.68
N ILE A 79 5.09 3.58 0.58
CA ILE A 79 6.47 3.09 0.53
C ILE A 79 7.36 3.89 1.47
N VAL A 80 7.24 5.22 1.48
CA VAL A 80 7.98 6.11 2.39
C VAL A 80 7.71 5.73 3.84
N VAL A 81 6.43 5.50 4.20
CA VAL A 81 6.03 5.10 5.56
C VAL A 81 6.54 3.70 5.89
N ALA A 82 6.42 2.74 4.97
CA ALA A 82 6.92 1.37 5.17
C ALA A 82 8.45 1.32 5.33
N LEU A 83 9.17 2.28 4.74
CA LEU A 83 10.63 2.46 4.94
C LEU A 83 10.99 3.24 6.20
N GLY A 84 10.01 3.60 7.04
CA GLY A 84 10.22 4.19 8.35
C GLY A 84 10.28 5.72 8.38
N ARG A 85 9.79 6.41 7.34
CA ARG A 85 9.75 7.88 7.28
C ARG A 85 8.31 8.37 7.11
N VAL A 86 7.97 9.48 7.74
CA VAL A 86 6.68 10.13 7.52
C VAL A 86 6.88 11.33 6.61
N PRO A 87 6.22 11.41 5.44
CA PRO A 87 6.32 12.58 4.58
C PRO A 87 5.72 13.83 5.24
N VAL A 88 6.12 15.03 4.80
CA VAL A 88 5.52 16.30 5.26
C VAL A 88 4.27 16.65 4.47
N ALA A 89 4.16 16.18 3.22
CA ALA A 89 3.02 16.41 2.34
C ALA A 89 2.77 15.19 1.42
N VAL A 90 1.49 14.91 1.16
CA VAL A 90 1.02 13.85 0.25
C VAL A 90 -0.21 14.35 -0.52
N GLY A 91 -0.56 13.70 -1.63
CA GLY A 91 -1.85 13.96 -2.28
C GLY A 91 -3.03 13.55 -1.37
N LYS A 92 -4.09 14.35 -1.37
CA LYS A 92 -5.36 13.98 -0.74
C LYS A 92 -6.04 12.92 -1.61
N ASN A 93 -6.59 11.89 -1.00
CA ASN A 93 -7.43 10.91 -1.70
C ASN A 93 -8.90 11.13 -1.30
N SER A 94 -9.84 10.94 -2.24
CA SER A 94 -11.28 11.03 -1.96
C SER A 94 -11.94 9.66 -1.93
N TYR A 95 -11.61 8.78 -2.88
CA TYR A 95 -12.22 7.46 -2.99
C TYR A 95 -11.52 6.45 -2.09
N GLY A 96 -12.26 5.87 -1.16
CA GLY A 96 -11.74 4.87 -0.20
C GLY A 96 -10.92 5.43 0.96
N ALA A 97 -10.74 6.74 1.01
CA ALA A 97 -10.07 7.44 2.11
C ALA A 97 -11.07 8.05 3.08
N ASP A 98 -10.59 8.46 4.25
CA ASP A 98 -11.39 9.22 5.22
C ASP A 98 -11.54 10.71 4.83
N ASP A 99 -12.26 11.48 5.64
CA ASP A 99 -12.47 12.93 5.42
C ASP A 99 -11.16 13.74 5.35
N GLY A 100 -10.09 13.22 5.97
CA GLY A 100 -8.75 13.80 5.92
C GLY A 100 -8.01 13.48 4.63
N GLY A 101 -8.50 12.54 3.83
CA GLY A 101 -7.88 12.10 2.58
C GLY A 101 -6.81 11.02 2.74
N TYR A 102 -6.87 10.24 3.82
CA TYR A 102 -5.90 9.18 4.09
C TYR A 102 -6.57 7.81 4.11
N PHE A 103 -5.90 6.84 3.51
CA PHE A 103 -6.31 5.44 3.61
C PHE A 103 -6.10 4.87 5.02
N PRO A 104 -6.89 3.87 5.45
CA PRO A 104 -6.74 3.26 6.78
C PRO A 104 -5.34 2.72 7.04
N TRP A 105 -4.78 1.97 6.10
CA TRP A 105 -3.42 1.40 6.23
C TRP A 105 -2.33 2.46 6.32
N PHE A 106 -2.48 3.59 5.62
CA PHE A 106 -1.55 4.71 5.71
C PHE A 106 -1.56 5.34 7.11
N ARG A 107 -2.77 5.59 7.68
CA ARG A 107 -2.90 6.09 9.05
C ARG A 107 -2.27 5.14 10.06
N ASP A 108 -2.53 3.84 9.92
CA ASP A 108 -1.98 2.82 10.82
C ASP A 108 -0.45 2.79 10.71
N GLY A 109 0.10 2.88 9.50
CA GLY A 109 1.55 2.97 9.27
C GLY A 109 2.18 4.22 9.92
N VAL A 110 1.59 5.40 9.73
CA VAL A 110 2.07 6.65 10.37
C VAL A 110 1.97 6.56 11.89
N LYS A 111 0.88 6.00 12.41
CA LYS A 111 0.69 5.77 13.86
C LYS A 111 1.73 4.80 14.43
N ALA A 112 2.05 3.73 13.70
CA ALA A 112 3.08 2.78 14.12
C ALA A 112 4.46 3.43 14.24
N LEU A 113 4.75 4.43 13.40
CA LEU A 113 5.96 5.26 13.49
C LEU A 113 5.86 6.36 14.55
N GLN A 114 4.76 6.46 15.30
CA GLN A 114 4.47 7.54 16.24
C GLN A 114 4.55 8.94 15.61
N GLY A 115 4.32 9.01 14.28
CA GLY A 115 4.37 10.21 13.47
C GLY A 115 3.08 11.02 13.52
N GLN A 116 3.16 12.24 12.99
CA GLN A 116 1.99 13.07 12.69
C GLN A 116 1.60 12.86 11.22
N LEU A 117 0.31 12.87 10.92
CA LEU A 117 -0.17 12.80 9.54
C LEU A 117 0.37 13.99 8.74
N PRO A 118 0.86 13.76 7.51
CA PRO A 118 1.34 14.82 6.62
C PRO A 118 0.21 15.77 6.21
N LEU A 119 0.55 16.91 5.62
CA LEU A 119 -0.45 17.75 4.95
C LEU A 119 -1.01 17.00 3.71
N ALA A 120 -2.32 16.87 3.63
CA ALA A 120 -2.99 16.31 2.46
C ALA A 120 -3.32 17.43 1.47
N LEU A 121 -2.69 17.41 0.28
CA LEU A 121 -2.80 18.43 -0.75
C LEU A 121 -3.92 18.08 -1.73
N PRO A 122 -5.05 18.84 -1.77
CA PRO A 122 -6.20 18.50 -2.60
C PRO A 122 -5.93 18.60 -4.11
N SER A 123 -5.01 19.46 -4.51
CA SER A 123 -4.64 19.67 -5.92
C SER A 123 -4.03 18.40 -6.53
N LEU A 124 -3.22 17.67 -5.77
CA LEU A 124 -2.51 16.48 -6.25
C LEU A 124 -3.44 15.30 -6.60
N GLU A 125 -4.62 15.24 -5.99
CA GLU A 125 -5.63 14.23 -6.32
C GLU A 125 -6.12 14.36 -7.77
N ARG A 126 -6.23 15.59 -8.27
CA ARG A 126 -6.67 15.88 -9.63
C ARG A 126 -5.54 15.89 -10.65
N GLY A 127 -4.31 15.54 -10.24
CA GLY A 127 -3.12 15.65 -11.09
C GLY A 127 -2.68 17.10 -11.33
N GLU A 128 -3.22 18.05 -10.58
CA GLU A 128 -2.81 19.45 -10.59
C GLU A 128 -1.81 19.66 -9.44
N ILE A 129 -0.78 20.47 -9.68
CA ILE A 129 0.23 20.77 -8.65
C ILE A 129 0.07 22.25 -8.27
N ASP A 130 -0.36 22.48 -7.02
CA ASP A 130 -0.24 23.78 -6.40
C ASP A 130 1.20 23.94 -5.86
N PHE A 131 2.03 24.60 -6.64
CA PHE A 131 3.44 24.77 -6.33
C PHE A 131 3.67 25.68 -5.13
N GLU A 132 2.77 26.62 -4.83
CA GLU A 132 2.87 27.52 -3.69
C GLU A 132 2.55 26.71 -2.42
N GLU A 133 1.46 25.94 -2.42
CA GLU A 133 1.11 25.06 -1.29
C GLU A 133 2.21 24.03 -1.00
N LEU A 134 2.80 23.44 -2.05
CA LEU A 134 3.92 22.52 -1.92
C LEU A 134 5.17 23.21 -1.35
N LEU A 135 5.52 24.41 -1.84
CA LEU A 135 6.66 25.20 -1.36
C LEU A 135 6.51 25.55 0.11
N ASP A 136 5.30 25.85 0.58
CA ASP A 136 5.02 26.18 1.98
C ASP A 136 5.31 25.00 2.92
N THR A 137 5.29 23.78 2.41
CA THR A 137 5.72 22.59 3.19
C THR A 137 7.23 22.51 3.38
N ALA A 138 8.00 23.38 2.72
CA ALA A 138 9.46 23.45 2.74
C ALA A 138 10.13 22.07 2.61
N PRO A 139 9.87 21.32 1.53
CA PRO A 139 10.47 20.02 1.34
C PRO A 139 11.96 20.14 0.98
N ASP A 140 12.76 19.14 1.38
CA ASP A 140 14.15 18.96 0.96
C ASP A 140 14.33 17.79 -0.02
N LEU A 141 13.24 17.03 -0.27
CA LEU A 141 13.12 16.02 -1.32
C LEU A 141 11.67 15.92 -1.78
N ILE A 142 11.48 15.83 -3.10
CA ILE A 142 10.18 15.55 -3.71
C ILE A 142 10.25 14.19 -4.42
N LEU A 143 9.35 13.28 -4.07
CA LEU A 143 9.20 11.98 -4.70
C LEU A 143 7.95 11.96 -5.58
N ALA A 144 8.12 11.82 -6.89
CA ALA A 144 7.06 11.70 -7.89
C ALA A 144 7.23 10.40 -8.71
N THR A 145 7.64 9.34 -8.03
CA THR A 145 8.09 8.06 -8.62
C THR A 145 6.96 7.22 -9.21
N TYR A 146 5.72 7.48 -8.82
CA TYR A 146 4.50 6.90 -9.43
C TYR A 146 3.51 8.04 -9.70
N SER A 147 3.80 8.83 -10.70
CA SER A 147 3.05 10.04 -11.05
C SER A 147 2.99 10.25 -12.56
N GLY A 148 2.23 11.26 -12.99
CA GLY A 148 2.15 11.72 -14.37
C GLY A 148 2.74 13.10 -14.57
N ILE A 149 3.70 13.54 -13.74
CA ILE A 149 4.30 14.87 -13.87
C ILE A 149 4.93 15.05 -15.26
N THR A 150 4.74 16.22 -15.84
CA THR A 150 5.34 16.60 -17.12
C THR A 150 6.79 17.07 -16.94
N ALA A 151 7.51 17.27 -18.04
CA ALA A 151 8.84 17.88 -18.01
C ALA A 151 8.81 19.33 -17.47
N GLU A 152 7.71 20.06 -17.72
CA GLU A 152 7.50 21.41 -17.17
C GLU A 152 7.30 21.35 -15.65
N ASP A 153 6.43 20.45 -15.16
CA ASP A 153 6.24 20.24 -13.74
C ASP A 153 7.55 19.85 -13.05
N TYR A 154 8.31 18.94 -13.64
CA TYR A 154 9.61 18.51 -13.12
C TYR A 154 10.58 19.68 -12.98
N ALA A 155 10.66 20.56 -13.99
CA ALA A 155 11.53 21.74 -13.94
C ALA A 155 11.12 22.68 -12.80
N ARG A 156 9.83 22.89 -12.59
CA ARG A 156 9.30 23.72 -11.48
C ARG A 156 9.53 23.07 -10.12
N LEU A 157 9.24 21.76 -9.98
CA LEU A 157 9.48 21.00 -8.74
C LEU A 157 10.97 21.02 -8.37
N SER A 158 11.85 20.83 -9.34
CA SER A 158 13.30 20.85 -9.13
C SER A 158 13.83 22.21 -8.71
N SER A 159 13.08 23.31 -8.93
CA SER A 159 13.43 24.62 -8.39
C SER A 159 13.06 24.77 -6.90
N ILE A 160 12.19 23.88 -6.37
CA ILE A 160 11.80 23.84 -4.94
C ILE A 160 12.75 22.94 -4.16
N ALA A 161 12.92 21.68 -4.62
CA ALA A 161 13.79 20.70 -3.99
C ALA A 161 14.26 19.64 -5.01
N PRO A 162 15.33 18.87 -4.71
CA PRO A 162 15.69 17.68 -5.48
C PRO A 162 14.45 16.81 -5.71
N THR A 163 14.17 16.48 -6.99
CA THR A 163 12.94 15.79 -7.39
C THR A 163 13.30 14.49 -8.11
N VAL A 164 12.72 13.38 -7.65
CA VAL A 164 12.81 12.06 -8.30
C VAL A 164 11.49 11.76 -9.01
N ALA A 165 11.50 11.70 -10.33
CA ALA A 165 10.35 11.34 -11.14
C ALA A 165 10.23 9.82 -11.35
N TYR A 166 9.21 9.37 -12.07
CA TYR A 166 9.01 7.98 -12.48
C TYR A 166 10.18 7.48 -13.37
N PRO A 167 10.51 6.15 -13.32
CA PRO A 167 11.72 5.63 -13.98
C PRO A 167 11.63 5.65 -15.52
N GLU A 168 10.48 5.33 -16.11
CA GLU A 168 10.33 5.19 -17.57
C GLU A 168 9.06 5.87 -18.08
N THR A 169 7.87 5.43 -17.67
CA THR A 169 6.58 5.86 -18.20
C THR A 169 5.70 6.41 -17.09
N PRO A 170 4.98 7.53 -17.33
CA PRO A 170 4.01 8.07 -16.37
C PRO A 170 2.99 7.00 -15.94
N TRP A 171 2.68 6.94 -14.65
CA TRP A 171 1.67 6.07 -14.04
C TRP A 171 1.88 4.56 -14.26
N ALA A 172 3.08 4.13 -14.67
CA ALA A 172 3.38 2.74 -15.03
C ALA A 172 4.60 2.17 -14.28
N THR A 173 4.98 2.74 -13.15
CA THR A 173 6.11 2.23 -12.35
C THR A 173 5.70 0.95 -11.62
N PRO A 174 6.30 -0.21 -11.90
CA PRO A 174 6.06 -1.43 -11.14
C PRO A 174 6.36 -1.22 -9.65
N LEU A 175 5.62 -1.89 -8.77
CA LEU A 175 5.77 -1.72 -7.32
C LEU A 175 7.19 -1.99 -6.84
N GLU A 176 7.84 -3.04 -7.33
CA GLU A 176 9.22 -3.39 -7.01
C GLU A 176 10.20 -2.26 -7.39
N ASP A 177 10.06 -1.72 -8.60
CA ASP A 177 10.90 -0.62 -9.07
C ASP A 177 10.65 0.66 -8.27
N ASN A 178 9.39 0.92 -7.89
CA ASN A 178 9.04 2.05 -7.04
C ASN A 178 9.65 1.92 -5.64
N ILE A 179 9.57 0.75 -5.00
CA ILE A 179 10.21 0.47 -3.70
C ILE A 179 11.73 0.68 -3.80
N LYS A 180 12.36 0.16 -4.84
CA LYS A 180 13.80 0.31 -5.09
C LYS A 180 14.19 1.78 -5.28
N LEU A 181 13.45 2.51 -6.11
CA LEU A 181 13.74 3.91 -6.44
C LEU A 181 13.59 4.82 -5.20
N VAL A 182 12.50 4.64 -4.44
CA VAL A 182 12.28 5.34 -3.17
C VAL A 182 13.37 4.98 -2.16
N GLY A 183 13.72 3.69 -2.04
CA GLY A 183 14.79 3.24 -1.15
C GLY A 183 16.15 3.87 -1.47
N GLN A 184 16.47 4.02 -2.75
CA GLN A 184 17.69 4.73 -3.19
C GLN A 184 17.64 6.21 -2.80
N ALA A 185 16.52 6.89 -3.08
CA ALA A 185 16.37 8.30 -2.77
C ALA A 185 16.40 8.59 -1.27
N LEU A 186 15.87 7.69 -0.45
CA LEU A 186 15.89 7.79 1.03
C LEU A 186 17.18 7.25 1.66
N GLY A 187 18.14 6.77 0.86
CA GLY A 187 19.39 6.22 1.36
C GLY A 187 19.25 4.91 2.14
N VAL A 188 18.23 4.10 1.82
CA VAL A 188 17.92 2.83 2.52
C VAL A 188 17.74 1.65 1.56
N PRO A 189 18.64 1.44 0.58
CA PRO A 189 18.46 0.44 -0.46
C PRO A 189 18.39 -1.01 0.06
N GLU A 190 19.14 -1.37 1.11
CA GLU A 190 19.06 -2.70 1.71
C GLU A 190 17.72 -2.92 2.43
N ARG A 191 17.23 -1.88 3.12
CA ARG A 191 15.91 -1.93 3.76
C ARG A 191 14.79 -2.05 2.73
N ALA A 192 14.89 -1.35 1.60
CA ALA A 192 13.95 -1.46 0.48
C ALA A 192 13.92 -2.89 -0.09
N GLY A 193 15.08 -3.52 -0.26
CA GLY A 193 15.17 -4.93 -0.66
C GLY A 193 14.53 -5.88 0.34
N LYS A 194 14.74 -5.66 1.64
CA LYS A 194 14.06 -6.45 2.70
C LYS A 194 12.56 -6.22 2.74
N LEU A 195 12.10 -5.00 2.52
CA LEU A 195 10.67 -4.67 2.43
C LEU A 195 10.01 -5.43 1.28
N GLN A 196 10.63 -5.43 0.09
CA GLN A 196 10.14 -6.18 -1.06
C GLN A 196 10.08 -7.69 -0.78
N ALA A 197 11.13 -8.26 -0.21
CA ALA A 197 11.17 -9.68 0.16
C ALA A 197 10.05 -10.02 1.15
N SER A 198 9.87 -9.22 2.20
CA SER A 198 8.82 -9.41 3.20
C SER A 198 7.41 -9.31 2.60
N LEU A 199 7.20 -8.44 1.61
CA LEU A 199 5.93 -8.34 0.90
C LEU A 199 5.64 -9.61 0.08
N ASN A 200 6.64 -10.10 -0.65
CA ASN A 200 6.53 -11.35 -1.40
C ASN A 200 6.25 -12.54 -0.47
N ASP A 201 6.93 -12.60 0.69
CA ASP A 201 6.69 -13.64 1.70
C ASP A 201 5.26 -13.56 2.27
N THR A 202 4.70 -12.37 2.43
CA THR A 202 3.32 -12.17 2.91
C THR A 202 2.31 -12.73 1.90
N ILE A 203 2.49 -12.44 0.61
CA ILE A 203 1.60 -12.96 -0.45
C ILE A 203 1.75 -14.48 -0.56
N ALA A 204 2.98 -14.99 -0.53
CA ALA A 204 3.24 -16.43 -0.60
C ALA A 204 2.68 -17.19 0.61
N ALA A 205 2.72 -16.59 1.80
CA ALA A 205 2.10 -17.15 3.00
C ALA A 205 0.58 -17.24 2.85
N ALA A 206 -0.08 -16.18 2.38
CA ALA A 206 -1.51 -16.19 2.10
C ALA A 206 -1.89 -17.27 1.09
N ALA A 207 -1.14 -17.41 -0.01
CA ALA A 207 -1.35 -18.47 -1.01
C ALA A 207 -1.18 -19.89 -0.41
N LYS A 208 -0.21 -20.07 0.49
CA LYS A 208 0.05 -21.36 1.15
C LYS A 208 -1.03 -21.72 2.17
N ASP A 209 -1.51 -20.73 2.92
CA ASP A 209 -2.52 -20.93 3.95
C ASP A 209 -3.91 -21.18 3.36
N HIS A 210 -4.10 -20.84 2.06
CA HIS A 210 -5.33 -21.00 1.29
C HIS A 210 -5.16 -21.89 0.05
N PRO A 211 -4.83 -23.18 0.23
CA PRO A 211 -4.61 -24.11 -0.89
C PRO A 211 -5.86 -24.29 -1.78
N GLU A 212 -7.05 -23.93 -1.29
CA GLU A 212 -8.30 -23.95 -2.05
C GLU A 212 -8.33 -22.94 -3.21
N PHE A 213 -7.43 -21.93 -3.21
CA PHE A 213 -7.32 -20.97 -4.31
C PHE A 213 -6.61 -21.55 -5.54
N GLN A 214 -5.82 -22.60 -5.34
CA GLN A 214 -4.97 -23.16 -6.41
C GLN A 214 -5.79 -23.66 -7.60
N GLY A 215 -5.57 -23.02 -8.75
CA GLY A 215 -6.19 -23.39 -10.02
C GLY A 215 -7.64 -22.97 -10.19
N VAL A 216 -8.24 -22.28 -9.21
CA VAL A 216 -9.59 -21.70 -9.36
C VAL A 216 -9.54 -20.62 -10.42
N THR A 217 -10.40 -20.73 -11.43
CA THR A 217 -10.48 -19.73 -12.50
C THR A 217 -11.35 -18.56 -12.07
N PHE A 218 -10.91 -17.33 -12.34
CA PHE A 218 -11.64 -16.13 -11.95
C PHE A 218 -11.79 -15.12 -13.08
N ALA A 219 -12.81 -14.29 -12.98
CA ALA A 219 -12.94 -13.03 -13.68
C ALA A 219 -13.01 -11.88 -12.65
N TYR A 220 -12.33 -10.78 -12.94
CA TYR A 220 -12.44 -9.56 -12.16
C TYR A 220 -13.00 -8.45 -13.06
N GLY A 221 -14.06 -7.76 -12.60
CA GLY A 221 -14.69 -6.74 -13.43
C GLY A 221 -15.79 -5.97 -12.71
N THR A 222 -16.45 -5.08 -13.42
CA THR A 222 -17.61 -4.34 -12.92
C THR A 222 -18.91 -5.14 -13.10
N VAL A 223 -19.96 -4.69 -12.45
CA VAL A 223 -21.34 -5.09 -12.81
C VAL A 223 -21.74 -4.49 -14.17
N PRO A 224 -22.77 -5.00 -14.85
CA PRO A 224 -23.24 -4.44 -16.12
C PRO A 224 -23.58 -2.95 -16.01
N SER A 225 -23.07 -2.16 -16.94
CA SER A 225 -23.44 -0.77 -17.15
C SER A 225 -24.76 -0.62 -17.93
N ASP A 226 -25.32 0.58 -17.97
CA ASP A 226 -26.60 0.84 -18.62
C ASP A 226 -26.56 0.65 -20.15
N ASP A 227 -25.36 0.64 -20.76
CA ASP A 227 -25.15 0.34 -22.18
C ASP A 227 -25.01 -1.16 -22.48
N GLY A 228 -25.16 -2.03 -21.48
CA GLY A 228 -25.09 -3.48 -21.64
C GLY A 228 -23.68 -4.04 -21.78
N THR A 229 -22.69 -3.34 -21.28
CA THR A 229 -21.29 -3.83 -21.22
C THR A 229 -20.86 -4.11 -19.79
N VAL A 230 -19.82 -4.94 -19.65
CA VAL A 230 -19.07 -5.19 -18.41
C VAL A 230 -17.62 -4.83 -18.66
N LEU A 231 -17.02 -4.04 -17.80
CA LEU A 231 -15.59 -3.81 -17.87
C LEU A 231 -14.88 -4.92 -17.12
N PHE A 232 -14.04 -5.67 -17.83
CA PHE A 232 -13.16 -6.67 -17.22
C PHE A 232 -11.76 -6.12 -17.02
N ASN A 233 -11.12 -6.57 -15.94
CA ASN A 233 -9.71 -6.35 -15.67
C ASN A 233 -8.89 -7.43 -16.38
N GLY A 234 -7.89 -6.98 -17.12
CA GLY A 234 -7.03 -7.83 -17.95
C GLY A 234 -5.73 -8.26 -17.26
N PRO A 235 -4.86 -8.99 -17.98
CA PRO A 235 -3.67 -9.61 -17.39
C PRO A 235 -2.64 -8.66 -16.76
N THR A 236 -2.64 -7.38 -17.14
CA THR A 236 -1.71 -6.39 -16.58
C THR A 236 -2.31 -5.57 -15.44
N ASP A 237 -3.58 -5.82 -15.08
CA ASP A 237 -4.21 -5.19 -13.93
C ASP A 237 -3.63 -5.74 -12.61
N THR A 238 -3.33 -4.85 -11.68
CA THR A 238 -2.70 -5.20 -10.41
C THR A 238 -3.54 -6.14 -9.55
N ARG A 239 -4.88 -6.03 -9.61
CA ARG A 239 -5.81 -6.90 -8.89
C ARG A 239 -5.80 -8.32 -9.44
N VAL A 240 -5.74 -8.43 -10.77
CA VAL A 240 -5.60 -9.72 -11.46
C VAL A 240 -4.27 -10.38 -11.08
N GLN A 241 -3.17 -9.63 -11.18
CA GLN A 241 -1.84 -10.14 -10.82
C GLN A 241 -1.74 -10.60 -9.37
N LEU A 242 -2.39 -9.90 -8.44
CA LEU A 242 -2.40 -10.32 -7.03
C LEU A 242 -3.17 -11.65 -6.85
N LEU A 243 -4.32 -11.82 -7.50
CA LEU A 243 -5.07 -13.08 -7.44
C LEU A 243 -4.28 -14.24 -8.07
N GLU A 244 -3.55 -13.98 -9.15
CA GLU A 244 -2.65 -14.99 -9.75
C GLU A 244 -1.50 -15.36 -8.81
N GLN A 245 -0.94 -14.39 -8.07
CA GLN A 245 0.07 -14.66 -7.04
C GLN A 245 -0.49 -15.48 -5.86
N LEU A 246 -1.78 -15.41 -5.60
CA LEU A 246 -2.46 -16.30 -4.64
C LEU A 246 -2.72 -17.71 -5.19
N GLY A 247 -2.37 -17.98 -6.45
CA GLY A 247 -2.50 -19.29 -7.10
C GLY A 247 -3.76 -19.49 -7.92
N MET A 248 -4.59 -18.47 -8.07
CA MET A 248 -5.74 -18.48 -8.94
C MET A 248 -5.33 -18.31 -10.41
N VAL A 249 -6.24 -18.53 -11.34
CA VAL A 249 -5.98 -18.44 -12.78
C VAL A 249 -6.99 -17.49 -13.43
N LEU A 250 -6.50 -16.48 -14.13
CA LEU A 250 -7.39 -15.63 -14.93
C LEU A 250 -8.15 -16.50 -15.95
N ALA A 251 -9.48 -16.35 -15.99
CA ALA A 251 -10.32 -17.25 -16.78
C ALA A 251 -9.92 -17.27 -18.26
N PRO A 252 -9.85 -18.46 -18.89
CA PRO A 252 -9.62 -18.59 -20.33
C PRO A 252 -10.62 -17.74 -21.12
N GLY A 253 -10.14 -17.09 -22.18
CA GLY A 253 -10.91 -16.14 -22.99
C GLY A 253 -10.71 -14.69 -22.60
N ILE A 254 -10.43 -14.35 -21.31
CA ILE A 254 -10.17 -12.98 -20.89
C ILE A 254 -8.88 -12.41 -21.53
N PRO A 255 -7.73 -13.14 -21.54
CA PRO A 255 -6.52 -12.65 -22.21
C PRO A 255 -6.71 -12.45 -23.72
N GLU A 256 -7.51 -13.29 -24.37
CA GLU A 256 -7.82 -13.19 -25.80
C GLU A 256 -8.68 -11.97 -26.10
N LEU A 257 -9.70 -11.69 -25.28
CA LEU A 257 -10.55 -10.50 -25.39
C LEU A 257 -9.74 -9.22 -25.13
N ALA A 258 -8.88 -9.20 -24.11
CA ALA A 258 -7.97 -8.11 -23.85
C ALA A 258 -7.08 -7.80 -25.06
N LYS A 259 -6.49 -8.84 -25.65
CA LYS A 259 -5.68 -8.70 -26.88
C LYS A 259 -6.50 -8.19 -28.07
N ALA A 260 -7.73 -8.64 -28.23
CA ALA A 260 -8.61 -8.21 -29.31
C ALA A 260 -9.04 -6.75 -29.17
N SER A 261 -9.24 -6.26 -27.94
CA SER A 261 -9.56 -4.87 -27.68
C SER A 261 -8.38 -3.89 -27.87
N GLY A 262 -7.14 -4.41 -27.85
CA GLY A 262 -5.92 -3.63 -27.84
C GLY A 262 -5.53 -3.10 -26.45
N GLU A 263 -6.29 -3.45 -25.40
CA GLU A 263 -6.11 -3.00 -24.03
C GLU A 263 -5.75 -4.19 -23.13
N SER A 264 -4.71 -4.06 -22.32
CA SER A 264 -4.24 -5.17 -21.47
C SER A 264 -4.63 -5.06 -20.01
N SER A 265 -4.95 -3.85 -19.54
CA SER A 265 -5.28 -3.59 -18.13
C SER A 265 -6.78 -3.69 -17.87
N SER A 266 -7.61 -3.04 -18.71
CA SER A 266 -9.06 -3.12 -18.59
C SER A 266 -9.73 -2.87 -19.94
N PHE A 267 -10.84 -3.55 -20.21
CA PHE A 267 -11.54 -3.47 -21.48
C PHE A 267 -13.03 -3.81 -21.33
N ASN A 268 -13.86 -3.23 -22.18
CA ASN A 268 -15.30 -3.51 -22.18
C ASN A 268 -15.62 -4.76 -22.97
N VAL A 269 -16.58 -5.53 -22.45
CA VAL A 269 -17.10 -6.77 -23.04
C VAL A 269 -18.62 -6.68 -23.09
N SER A 270 -19.24 -7.09 -24.18
CA SER A 270 -20.70 -7.20 -24.25
C SER A 270 -21.21 -8.31 -23.31
N LEU A 271 -22.48 -8.24 -22.90
CA LEU A 271 -23.10 -9.28 -22.08
C LEU A 271 -23.11 -10.65 -22.77
N GLU A 272 -23.23 -10.68 -24.08
CA GLU A 272 -23.18 -11.89 -24.89
C GLU A 272 -21.78 -12.53 -24.81
N GLU A 273 -20.73 -11.78 -25.09
CA GLU A 273 -19.34 -12.26 -24.99
C GLU A 273 -18.99 -12.67 -23.55
N MET A 274 -19.44 -11.90 -22.53
CA MET A 274 -19.29 -12.28 -21.12
C MET A 274 -19.93 -13.65 -20.84
N SER A 275 -21.12 -13.91 -21.40
CA SER A 275 -21.85 -15.17 -21.16
C SER A 275 -21.12 -16.43 -21.69
N ASP A 276 -20.22 -16.26 -22.64
CA ASP A 276 -19.39 -17.33 -23.19
C ASP A 276 -18.21 -17.68 -22.27
N LEU A 277 -17.79 -16.77 -21.41
CA LEU A 277 -16.76 -17.00 -20.41
C LEU A 277 -17.29 -17.88 -19.28
N LYS A 278 -16.47 -18.81 -18.80
CA LYS A 278 -16.84 -19.82 -17.79
C LYS A 278 -15.88 -19.78 -16.58
N PRO A 279 -15.70 -18.63 -15.91
CA PRO A 279 -14.92 -18.61 -14.69
C PRO A 279 -15.62 -19.38 -13.57
N ASP A 280 -14.83 -19.90 -12.64
CA ASP A 280 -15.34 -20.47 -11.40
C ASP A 280 -15.87 -19.37 -10.48
N LEU A 281 -15.16 -18.26 -10.41
CA LEU A 281 -15.39 -17.15 -9.50
C LEU A 281 -15.51 -15.82 -10.26
N PHE A 282 -16.40 -14.94 -9.79
CA PHE A 282 -16.46 -13.54 -10.20
C PHE A 282 -16.15 -12.62 -9.02
N VAL A 283 -15.22 -11.69 -9.22
CA VAL A 283 -14.85 -10.66 -8.26
C VAL A 283 -15.26 -9.30 -8.80
N THR A 284 -15.95 -8.53 -7.99
CA THR A 284 -16.43 -7.20 -8.38
C THR A 284 -16.47 -6.23 -7.21
N ASN A 285 -16.35 -4.95 -7.52
CA ASN A 285 -16.66 -3.88 -6.60
C ASN A 285 -17.88 -3.10 -7.09
N VAL A 286 -18.66 -2.60 -6.16
CA VAL A 286 -19.87 -1.80 -6.39
C VAL A 286 -19.87 -0.58 -5.48
N GLU A 287 -20.60 0.46 -5.86
CA GLU A 287 -20.75 1.65 -5.00
C GLU A 287 -21.55 1.33 -3.72
N ASN A 288 -22.52 0.41 -3.83
CA ASN A 288 -23.35 -0.02 -2.71
C ASN A 288 -24.18 -1.27 -3.06
N ASP A 289 -24.85 -1.85 -2.06
CA ASP A 289 -25.69 -3.03 -2.23
C ASP A 289 -26.86 -2.82 -3.21
N ALA A 290 -27.32 -1.58 -3.42
CA ALA A 290 -28.41 -1.32 -4.37
C ALA A 290 -27.95 -1.48 -5.82
N GLU A 291 -26.70 -1.14 -6.11
CA GLU A 291 -26.10 -1.37 -7.44
C GLU A 291 -26.00 -2.87 -7.75
N TRP A 292 -25.52 -3.68 -6.81
CA TRP A 292 -25.50 -5.14 -6.98
C TRP A 292 -26.89 -5.71 -7.25
N LYS A 293 -27.90 -5.30 -6.45
CA LYS A 293 -29.29 -5.72 -6.64
C LYS A 293 -29.86 -5.27 -7.98
N LYS A 294 -29.53 -4.04 -8.42
CA LYS A 294 -29.90 -3.53 -9.74
C LYS A 294 -29.31 -4.40 -10.84
N ALA A 295 -28.03 -4.74 -10.77
CA ALA A 295 -27.35 -5.59 -11.75
C ALA A 295 -28.04 -6.97 -11.93
N LEU A 296 -28.42 -7.60 -10.81
CA LEU A 296 -29.12 -8.89 -10.83
C LEU A 296 -30.54 -8.81 -11.42
N THR A 297 -31.22 -7.68 -11.31
CA THR A 297 -32.60 -7.51 -11.79
C THR A 297 -32.71 -6.89 -13.17
N SER A 298 -31.70 -6.15 -13.62
CA SER A 298 -31.70 -5.45 -14.91
C SER A 298 -31.24 -6.32 -16.07
N SER A 299 -30.46 -7.40 -15.82
CA SER A 299 -29.94 -8.28 -16.85
C SER A 299 -30.08 -9.76 -16.49
N SER A 300 -30.96 -10.47 -17.20
CA SER A 300 -31.08 -11.91 -17.05
C SER A 300 -29.84 -12.66 -17.53
N ILE A 301 -29.07 -12.13 -18.50
CA ILE A 301 -27.79 -12.71 -18.95
C ILE A 301 -26.80 -12.70 -17.79
N PHE A 302 -26.66 -11.56 -17.11
CA PHE A 302 -25.76 -11.45 -15.97
C PHE A 302 -26.21 -12.30 -14.78
N ALA A 303 -27.51 -12.25 -14.43
CA ALA A 303 -28.06 -13.03 -13.31
C ALA A 303 -27.91 -14.55 -13.49
N ASN A 304 -27.97 -15.04 -14.73
CA ASN A 304 -27.80 -16.47 -15.07
C ASN A 304 -26.35 -16.82 -15.48
N TRP A 305 -25.42 -15.88 -15.40
CA TRP A 305 -24.02 -16.18 -15.66
C TRP A 305 -23.45 -17.09 -14.57
N GLY A 306 -22.72 -18.14 -14.98
CA GLY A 306 -22.35 -19.25 -14.11
C GLY A 306 -21.86 -18.90 -12.69
N PRO A 307 -20.86 -18.03 -12.48
CA PRO A 307 -20.42 -17.67 -11.13
C PRO A 307 -21.52 -16.92 -10.34
N VAL A 308 -22.30 -16.06 -11.01
CA VAL A 308 -23.38 -15.29 -10.36
C VAL A 308 -24.51 -16.21 -9.95
N GLU A 309 -24.97 -17.11 -10.85
CA GLU A 309 -26.03 -18.09 -10.59
C GLU A 309 -25.68 -19.00 -9.40
N ARG A 310 -24.43 -19.43 -9.29
CA ARG A 310 -23.94 -20.29 -8.19
C ARG A 310 -23.70 -19.53 -6.89
N GLY A 311 -23.70 -18.20 -6.92
CA GLY A 311 -23.28 -17.38 -5.78
C GLY A 311 -21.78 -17.45 -5.50
N ALA A 312 -20.97 -17.91 -6.48
CA ALA A 312 -19.50 -17.90 -6.42
C ALA A 312 -18.99 -16.50 -6.81
N VAL A 313 -19.32 -15.52 -6.00
CA VAL A 313 -19.02 -14.10 -6.23
C VAL A 313 -18.41 -13.47 -4.98
N VAL A 314 -17.43 -12.60 -5.19
CA VAL A 314 -16.95 -11.67 -4.18
C VAL A 314 -17.39 -10.28 -4.61
N VAL A 315 -18.28 -9.68 -3.82
CA VAL A 315 -18.80 -8.34 -4.05
C VAL A 315 -18.38 -7.46 -2.90
N THR A 316 -17.66 -6.40 -3.16
CA THR A 316 -17.30 -5.41 -2.14
C THR A 316 -17.88 -4.05 -2.46
N SER A 317 -18.47 -3.40 -1.46
CA SER A 317 -18.85 -1.98 -1.46
C SER A 317 -17.96 -1.16 -0.53
N ASP A 318 -16.94 -1.77 0.05
CA ASP A 318 -15.90 -1.07 0.80
C ASP A 318 -14.87 -0.49 -0.17
N HIS A 319 -14.90 0.84 -0.34
CA HIS A 319 -14.01 1.55 -1.25
C HIS A 319 -12.55 1.48 -0.79
N ALA A 320 -12.28 1.43 0.52
CA ALA A 320 -10.92 1.24 1.01
C ALA A 320 -10.41 -0.16 0.62
N GLN A 321 -11.24 -1.21 0.75
CA GLN A 321 -10.91 -2.55 0.29
C GLN A 321 -10.62 -2.57 -1.21
N THR A 322 -11.45 -1.91 -2.03
CA THR A 322 -11.22 -1.77 -3.47
C THR A 322 -9.88 -1.12 -3.76
N MET A 323 -9.56 -0.01 -3.08
CA MET A 323 -8.30 0.73 -3.29
C MET A 323 -7.07 -0.03 -2.80
N SER A 324 -7.20 -0.84 -1.75
CA SER A 324 -6.07 -1.64 -1.24
C SER A 324 -5.49 -2.62 -2.27
N LEU A 325 -6.34 -3.09 -3.19
CA LEU A 325 -5.98 -4.01 -4.26
C LEU A 325 -5.69 -3.29 -5.59
N SER A 326 -6.37 -2.15 -5.85
CA SER A 326 -6.22 -1.37 -7.08
C SER A 326 -4.94 -0.53 -7.11
N SER A 327 -4.48 -0.09 -5.94
CA SER A 327 -3.23 0.67 -5.77
C SER A 327 -2.31 -0.06 -4.78
N PRO A 328 -1.75 -1.22 -5.19
CA PRO A 328 -1.01 -2.08 -4.29
C PRO A 328 0.25 -1.40 -3.78
N SER A 329 0.49 -1.53 -2.48
CA SER A 329 1.63 -0.98 -1.78
C SER A 329 2.10 -1.90 -0.65
N PRO A 330 3.27 -1.66 -0.04
CA PRO A 330 3.72 -2.45 1.10
C PRO A 330 2.80 -2.37 2.33
N LEU A 331 1.97 -1.34 2.44
CA LEU A 331 0.98 -1.18 3.51
C LEU A 331 -0.39 -1.71 3.10
N SER A 332 -0.82 -1.42 1.87
CA SER A 332 -2.17 -1.77 1.41
C SER A 332 -2.34 -3.27 1.17
N ILE A 333 -1.34 -3.97 0.63
CA ILE A 333 -1.44 -5.41 0.35
C ILE A 333 -1.69 -6.24 1.61
N PRO A 334 -0.90 -6.13 2.71
CA PRO A 334 -1.21 -6.88 3.92
C PRO A 334 -2.57 -6.55 4.51
N TRP A 335 -2.95 -5.26 4.49
CA TRP A 335 -4.26 -4.80 4.97
C TRP A 335 -5.40 -5.36 4.11
N GLY A 336 -5.27 -5.27 2.79
CA GLY A 336 -6.25 -5.76 1.83
C GLY A 336 -6.43 -7.27 1.89
N LEU A 337 -5.34 -8.04 1.96
CA LEU A 337 -5.39 -9.50 2.08
C LEU A 337 -6.11 -9.94 3.36
N ALA A 338 -5.85 -9.29 4.49
CA ALA A 338 -6.50 -9.61 5.76
C ALA A 338 -8.04 -9.50 5.71
N ASN A 339 -8.57 -8.65 4.82
CA ASN A 339 -10.01 -8.44 4.66
C ASN A 339 -10.61 -9.16 3.42
N PHE A 340 -9.77 -9.71 2.54
CA PHE A 340 -10.19 -10.25 1.25
C PHE A 340 -10.15 -11.78 1.16
N VAL A 341 -9.24 -12.40 1.91
CA VAL A 341 -8.99 -13.84 1.83
C VAL A 341 -10.22 -14.65 2.27
N GLU A 342 -10.87 -14.29 3.38
CA GLU A 342 -12.06 -15.00 3.88
C GLU A 342 -13.24 -14.91 2.89
N PRO A 343 -13.61 -13.73 2.34
CA PRO A 343 -14.61 -13.64 1.26
C PRO A 343 -14.28 -14.47 0.02
N LEU A 344 -13.00 -14.58 -0.37
CA LEU A 344 -12.57 -15.46 -1.47
C LEU A 344 -12.82 -16.93 -1.13
N SER A 345 -12.41 -17.38 0.06
CA SER A 345 -12.61 -18.76 0.52
C SER A 345 -14.10 -19.12 0.59
N ASP A 346 -14.93 -18.22 1.09
CA ASP A 346 -16.39 -18.39 1.16
C ASP A 346 -17.02 -18.54 -0.22
N ALA A 347 -16.62 -17.70 -1.19
CA ALA A 347 -17.11 -17.76 -2.55
C ALA A 347 -16.67 -19.06 -3.27
N ILE A 348 -15.43 -19.49 -3.06
CA ILE A 348 -14.90 -20.77 -3.59
C ILE A 348 -15.62 -21.96 -2.95
N GLY A 349 -16.02 -21.85 -1.70
CA GLY A 349 -16.85 -22.86 -1.03
C GLY A 349 -18.17 -23.18 -1.74
N LYS A 350 -18.70 -22.28 -2.59
CA LYS A 350 -19.91 -22.48 -3.41
C LYS A 350 -19.67 -23.31 -4.66
N LEU A 351 -18.42 -23.64 -4.98
CA LEU A 351 -18.06 -24.49 -6.14
C LEU A 351 -18.22 -25.98 -5.83
N LYS A 352 -18.39 -26.34 -4.57
CA LYS A 352 -18.61 -27.74 -4.09
C LYS A 352 -20.12 -27.98 -3.97
#